data_23863702df12a6c69668fc4b4f0d25db
#
_entry.id   23863702df12a6c69668fc4b4f0d25db
#
_cell.length_a   1.000
_cell.length_b   1.000
_cell.length_c   1.000
_cell.angle_alpha   90.00
_cell.angle_beta   90.00
_cell.angle_gamma   90.00
#
_symmetry.space_group_name_H-M   'P 1'
#
loop_
_entity.id
_entity.type
_entity.pdbx_description
1 polymer ?
#
loop_
_entity_poly.entity_id
_entity_poly.type
_entity_poly.pdbx_seq_one_letter_code
_entity_poly.pdbx_strand_id
1 'polypeptide(L)'
;MKTNLKYFCIIALILFLISCASGTKTERKDKALSIEEHFQLAFNAAERGNLEEAVSEYQKVLKMDPKNSRAHLNLGIAYGRQGKWKQEISEYKRVIDIDPNIAEAYFNLGVAYNERGELNEALVQYQKALKINPNYIEAHNNLGVIYLKKEKLDEALSEYQKAIGIKPDYAKGHYNIGSIFWQKKNLEEAIASFQRALEIHPNYAEAHYALAVAYYEKQEFKLAIQHADQAGKSGIIVDPKYLERLKPYR
;
A
#
# COMPACT_ATOMS: atom_id res chain seq x y z
N MET A 1 -44.15 38.73 32.56
CA MET A 1 -44.27 37.39 33.20
C MET A 1 -43.84 36.24 32.28
N LYS A 2 -42.61 36.26 31.80
CA LYS A 2 -42.08 35.13 30.95
C LYS A 2 -40.62 34.76 31.26
N THR A 3 -40.03 35.22 32.37
CA THR A 3 -38.62 35.01 32.72
C THR A 3 -38.37 34.00 33.84
N ASN A 4 -39.40 33.51 34.54
CA ASN A 4 -39.20 32.64 35.71
C ASN A 4 -39.30 31.14 35.40
N LEU A 5 -39.70 30.73 34.20
CA LEU A 5 -39.87 29.33 33.87
C LEU A 5 -38.59 28.60 33.41
N LYS A 6 -37.62 29.37 32.85
CA LYS A 6 -36.32 28.80 32.41
C LYS A 6 -35.38 28.50 33.60
N TYR A 7 -35.43 29.29 34.67
CA TYR A 7 -34.60 29.04 35.87
C TYR A 7 -35.08 27.86 36.69
N PHE A 8 -36.39 27.57 36.70
CA PHE A 8 -36.92 26.45 37.43
C PHE A 8 -36.54 25.08 36.79
N CYS A 9 -36.43 24.99 35.46
CA CYS A 9 -35.97 23.79 34.77
C CYS A 9 -34.47 23.53 34.97
N ILE A 10 -33.66 24.56 35.08
CA ILE A 10 -32.20 24.42 35.25
C ILE A 10 -31.87 23.97 36.69
N ILE A 11 -32.58 24.47 37.71
CA ILE A 11 -32.40 24.06 39.09
C ILE A 11 -32.90 22.62 39.31
N ALA A 12 -34.00 22.21 38.67
CA ALA A 12 -34.51 20.83 38.75
C ALA A 12 -33.53 19.83 38.05
N LEU A 13 -32.86 20.25 36.98
CA LEU A 13 -31.86 19.42 36.29
C LEU A 13 -30.58 19.26 37.12
N ILE A 14 -30.14 20.33 37.81
CA ILE A 14 -28.97 20.31 38.70
C ILE A 14 -29.22 19.47 39.95
N LEU A 15 -30.43 19.54 40.56
CA LEU A 15 -30.81 18.70 41.69
C LEU A 15 -30.98 17.23 41.33
N PHE A 16 -31.38 16.90 40.09
CA PHE A 16 -31.41 15.54 39.60
C PHE A 16 -30.01 14.95 39.33
N LEU A 17 -29.05 15.78 38.94
CA LEU A 17 -27.65 15.36 38.78
C LEU A 17 -26.91 15.21 40.13
N ILE A 18 -27.31 15.91 41.18
CA ILE A 18 -26.72 15.79 42.53
C ILE A 18 -27.31 14.58 43.28
N SER A 19 -28.58 14.21 43.03
CA SER A 19 -29.22 13.03 43.63
C SER A 19 -28.73 11.69 43.04
N CYS A 20 -28.14 11.69 41.85
CA CYS A 20 -27.48 10.52 41.28
C CYS A 20 -26.04 10.32 41.74
N ALA A 21 -25.48 11.26 42.51
CA ALA A 21 -24.04 11.23 42.94
C ALA A 21 -23.86 10.58 44.33
N SER A 22 -24.95 10.18 45.03
CA SER A 22 -24.87 9.57 46.37
C SER A 22 -25.54 8.19 46.40
N GLY A 23 -24.99 7.27 45.73
CA GLY A 23 -25.47 5.89 45.85
C GLY A 23 -24.82 4.96 44.84
N THR A 24 -23.96 4.15 45.36
CA THR A 24 -23.20 3.05 44.73
C THR A 24 -21.91 3.50 44.06
N LYS A 25 -20.81 3.40 44.80
CA LYS A 25 -19.53 2.93 44.22
C LYS A 25 -19.83 1.52 43.66
N THR A 26 -20.45 1.43 42.49
CA THR A 26 -20.27 0.28 41.63
C THR A 26 -18.78 0.29 41.31
N GLU A 27 -18.02 -0.59 41.97
CA GLU A 27 -16.79 -1.09 41.48
C GLU A 27 -17.03 -1.39 40.00
N ARG A 28 -16.59 -0.48 39.11
CA ARG A 28 -16.30 -0.90 37.75
C ARG A 28 -15.21 -1.94 37.96
N LYS A 29 -15.55 -3.20 38.07
CA LYS A 29 -14.65 -4.28 37.70
C LYS A 29 -14.20 -3.89 36.31
N ASP A 30 -12.94 -3.49 36.18
CA ASP A 30 -12.34 -3.24 34.89
C ASP A 30 -12.57 -4.54 34.10
N LYS A 31 -13.59 -4.52 33.26
CA LYS A 31 -13.93 -5.67 32.43
C LYS A 31 -12.75 -5.82 31.49
N ALA A 32 -12.00 -6.89 31.64
CA ALA A 32 -10.89 -7.18 30.73
C ALA A 32 -11.41 -7.09 29.29
N LEU A 33 -10.70 -6.37 28.45
CA LEU A 33 -11.07 -6.22 27.04
C LEU A 33 -11.08 -7.58 26.37
N SER A 34 -12.04 -7.77 25.48
CA SER A 34 -12.12 -8.96 24.61
C SER A 34 -11.05 -8.97 23.53
N ILE A 35 -10.89 -10.11 22.88
CA ILE A 35 -9.98 -10.28 21.73
C ILE A 35 -10.30 -9.23 20.65
N GLU A 36 -11.57 -9.03 20.33
CA GLU A 36 -11.97 -8.10 19.27
C GLU A 36 -11.75 -6.64 19.69
N GLU A 37 -11.96 -6.28 20.96
CA GLU A 37 -11.67 -4.93 21.45
C GLU A 37 -10.16 -4.62 21.40
N HIS A 38 -9.30 -5.56 21.82
CA HIS A 38 -7.84 -5.42 21.66
C HIS A 38 -7.42 -5.35 20.20
N PHE A 39 -8.03 -6.18 19.33
CA PHE A 39 -7.73 -6.15 17.91
C PHE A 39 -8.08 -4.79 17.29
N GLN A 40 -9.25 -4.24 17.63
CA GLN A 40 -9.69 -2.95 17.11
C GLN A 40 -8.82 -1.79 17.62
N LEU A 41 -8.40 -1.84 18.90
CA LEU A 41 -7.43 -0.87 19.44
C LEU A 41 -6.11 -0.91 18.69
N ALA A 42 -5.60 -2.13 18.45
CA ALA A 42 -4.35 -2.33 17.69
C ALA A 42 -4.46 -1.78 16.26
N PHE A 43 -5.55 -2.11 15.56
CA PHE A 43 -5.81 -1.65 14.20
C PHE A 43 -5.87 -0.12 14.13
N ASN A 44 -6.65 0.51 15.01
CA ASN A 44 -6.78 1.96 15.07
C ASN A 44 -5.45 2.65 15.44
N ALA A 45 -4.64 2.04 16.31
CA ALA A 45 -3.31 2.54 16.64
C ALA A 45 -2.38 2.49 15.43
N ALA A 46 -2.39 1.37 14.66
CA ALA A 46 -1.61 1.22 13.43
C ALA A 46 -1.99 2.24 12.37
N GLU A 47 -3.30 2.52 12.18
CA GLU A 47 -3.80 3.54 11.25
C GLU A 47 -3.34 4.96 11.64
N ARG A 48 -3.26 5.26 12.93
CA ARG A 48 -2.73 6.54 13.43
C ARG A 48 -1.19 6.61 13.41
N GLY A 49 -0.50 5.53 13.02
CA GLY A 49 0.95 5.44 13.02
C GLY A 49 1.58 5.18 14.41
N ASN A 50 0.78 4.92 15.44
CA ASN A 50 1.27 4.52 16.76
C ASN A 50 1.57 3.02 16.78
N LEU A 51 2.73 2.68 16.19
CA LEU A 51 3.11 1.27 15.95
C LEU A 51 3.46 0.52 17.24
N GLU A 52 3.94 1.21 18.28
CA GLU A 52 4.24 0.61 19.58
C GLU A 52 2.95 0.13 20.27
N GLU A 53 1.93 0.96 20.29
CA GLU A 53 0.61 0.61 20.84
C GLU A 53 -0.01 -0.53 20.01
N ALA A 54 0.03 -0.44 18.67
CA ALA A 54 -0.48 -1.48 17.78
C ALA A 54 0.15 -2.84 18.08
N VAL A 55 1.49 -2.91 18.17
CA VAL A 55 2.21 -4.13 18.51
C VAL A 55 1.80 -4.66 19.87
N SER A 56 1.72 -3.80 20.89
CA SER A 56 1.32 -4.19 22.25
C SER A 56 -0.10 -4.81 22.26
N GLU A 57 -1.03 -4.18 21.57
CA GLU A 57 -2.43 -4.65 21.54
C GLU A 57 -2.58 -5.94 20.72
N TYR A 58 -1.90 -6.09 19.56
CA TYR A 58 -1.89 -7.37 18.82
C TYR A 58 -1.26 -8.50 19.66
N GLN A 59 -0.21 -8.23 20.44
CA GLN A 59 0.37 -9.22 21.33
C GLN A 59 -0.60 -9.65 22.44
N LYS A 60 -1.48 -8.77 22.93
CA LYS A 60 -2.54 -9.14 23.88
C LYS A 60 -3.57 -10.05 23.20
N VAL A 61 -3.97 -9.75 21.95
CA VAL A 61 -4.81 -10.66 21.17
C VAL A 61 -4.18 -12.05 21.09
N LEU A 62 -2.89 -12.13 20.75
CA LEU A 62 -2.18 -13.40 20.59
C LEU A 62 -1.91 -14.13 21.91
N LYS A 63 -1.89 -13.44 23.06
CA LYS A 63 -1.88 -14.10 24.36
C LYS A 63 -3.22 -14.79 24.67
N MET A 64 -4.34 -14.23 24.19
CA MET A 64 -5.67 -14.79 24.39
C MET A 64 -6.00 -15.85 23.34
N ASP A 65 -5.57 -15.64 22.09
CA ASP A 65 -5.74 -16.56 20.96
C ASP A 65 -4.43 -16.68 20.16
N PRO A 66 -3.56 -17.63 20.50
CA PRO A 66 -2.26 -17.81 19.83
C PRO A 66 -2.35 -18.26 18.37
N LYS A 67 -3.55 -18.61 17.87
CA LYS A 67 -3.77 -19.02 16.48
C LYS A 67 -4.56 -17.97 15.67
N ASN A 68 -4.64 -16.76 16.17
CA ASN A 68 -5.33 -15.68 15.47
C ASN A 68 -4.50 -15.19 14.26
N SER A 69 -4.77 -15.76 13.09
CA SER A 69 -4.06 -15.43 11.84
C SER A 69 -4.15 -13.95 11.49
N ARG A 70 -5.30 -13.29 11.75
CA ARG A 70 -5.45 -11.84 11.53
C ARG A 70 -4.50 -11.03 12.40
N ALA A 71 -4.37 -11.39 13.68
CA ALA A 71 -3.48 -10.69 14.60
C ALA A 71 -2.01 -10.90 14.22
N HIS A 72 -1.60 -12.13 13.86
CA HIS A 72 -0.26 -12.39 13.35
C HIS A 72 0.04 -11.59 12.07
N LEU A 73 -0.89 -11.57 11.10
CA LEU A 73 -0.73 -10.83 9.86
C LEU A 73 -0.49 -9.33 10.10
N ASN A 74 -1.38 -8.72 10.89
CA ASN A 74 -1.28 -7.29 11.19
C ASN A 74 -0.09 -6.94 12.10
N LEU A 75 0.30 -7.83 13.00
CA LEU A 75 1.52 -7.68 13.81
C LEU A 75 2.76 -7.72 12.90
N GLY A 76 2.79 -8.61 11.91
CA GLY A 76 3.84 -8.64 10.89
C GLY A 76 3.93 -7.30 10.14
N ILE A 77 2.80 -6.77 9.66
CA ILE A 77 2.75 -5.45 9.00
C ILE A 77 3.27 -4.34 9.94
N ALA A 78 2.86 -4.34 11.21
CA ALA A 78 3.32 -3.36 12.19
C ALA A 78 4.84 -3.45 12.42
N TYR A 79 5.40 -4.67 12.49
CA TYR A 79 6.84 -4.87 12.59
C TYR A 79 7.59 -4.41 11.34
N GLY A 80 7.07 -4.67 10.14
CA GLY A 80 7.64 -4.17 8.88
C GLY A 80 7.72 -2.65 8.87
N ARG A 81 6.64 -1.95 9.24
CA ARG A 81 6.61 -0.49 9.36
C ARG A 81 7.58 0.05 10.44
N GLN A 82 7.94 -0.74 11.44
CA GLN A 82 8.99 -0.43 12.43
C GLN A 82 10.40 -0.80 11.95
N GLY A 83 10.58 -1.40 10.77
CA GLY A 83 11.86 -1.92 10.29
C GLY A 83 12.34 -3.18 11.02
N LYS A 84 11.48 -3.84 11.77
CA LYS A 84 11.78 -5.06 12.55
C LYS A 84 11.57 -6.32 11.69
N TRP A 85 12.30 -6.41 10.61
CA TRP A 85 12.13 -7.42 9.56
C TRP A 85 12.17 -8.89 10.02
N LYS A 86 12.97 -9.23 11.07
CA LYS A 86 13.03 -10.61 11.59
C LYS A 86 11.69 -11.01 12.22
N GLN A 87 11.10 -10.10 12.99
CA GLN A 87 9.79 -10.31 13.60
C GLN A 87 8.71 -10.33 12.53
N GLU A 88 8.74 -9.41 11.58
CA GLU A 88 7.83 -9.35 10.43
C GLU A 88 7.75 -10.70 9.71
N ILE A 89 8.90 -11.21 9.24
CA ILE A 89 8.99 -12.52 8.56
C ILE A 89 8.49 -13.65 9.45
N SER A 90 8.81 -13.62 10.74
CA SER A 90 8.37 -14.64 11.70
C SER A 90 6.85 -14.66 11.80
N GLU A 91 6.20 -13.49 11.89
CA GLU A 91 4.75 -13.40 12.00
C GLU A 91 4.04 -13.89 10.73
N TYR A 92 4.52 -13.54 9.53
CA TYR A 92 3.94 -14.08 8.28
C TYR A 92 4.11 -15.59 8.16
N LYS A 93 5.23 -16.15 8.61
CA LYS A 93 5.41 -17.61 8.66
C LYS A 93 4.42 -18.25 9.64
N ARG A 94 4.13 -17.61 10.79
CA ARG A 94 3.09 -18.10 11.71
C ARG A 94 1.71 -18.13 11.06
N VAL A 95 1.35 -17.11 10.28
CA VAL A 95 0.09 -17.12 9.51
C VAL A 95 0.05 -18.34 8.59
N ILE A 96 1.11 -18.60 7.85
CA ILE A 96 1.22 -19.72 6.89
C ILE A 96 1.16 -21.07 7.62
N ASP A 97 1.77 -21.20 8.80
CA ASP A 97 1.72 -22.42 9.62
C ASP A 97 0.30 -22.70 10.15
N ILE A 98 -0.48 -21.64 10.45
CA ILE A 98 -1.86 -21.74 10.94
C ILE A 98 -2.82 -22.05 9.80
N ASP A 99 -2.74 -21.30 8.70
CA ASP A 99 -3.54 -21.49 7.50
C ASP A 99 -2.70 -21.24 6.25
N PRO A 100 -2.30 -22.31 5.55
CA PRO A 100 -1.49 -22.21 4.34
C PRO A 100 -2.25 -21.69 3.10
N ASN A 101 -3.54 -21.37 3.22
CA ASN A 101 -4.36 -20.87 2.11
C ASN A 101 -4.55 -19.34 2.16
N ILE A 102 -3.87 -18.63 3.02
CA ILE A 102 -3.91 -17.17 3.08
C ILE A 102 -2.90 -16.59 2.07
N ALA A 103 -3.35 -16.23 0.87
CA ALA A 103 -2.51 -15.65 -0.19
C ALA A 103 -1.77 -14.39 0.26
N GLU A 104 -2.42 -13.56 1.08
CA GLU A 104 -1.87 -12.31 1.60
C GLU A 104 -0.62 -12.53 2.46
N ALA A 105 -0.56 -13.63 3.22
CA ALA A 105 0.61 -13.95 4.04
C ALA A 105 1.83 -14.25 3.17
N TYR A 106 1.67 -15.01 2.10
CA TYR A 106 2.74 -15.25 1.13
C TYR A 106 3.13 -13.97 0.39
N PHE A 107 2.15 -13.16 0.00
CA PHE A 107 2.42 -11.89 -0.66
C PHE A 107 3.26 -10.97 0.24
N ASN A 108 2.86 -10.75 1.49
CA ASN A 108 3.56 -9.90 2.44
C ASN A 108 4.96 -10.46 2.79
N LEU A 109 5.09 -11.79 2.92
CA LEU A 109 6.39 -12.43 3.08
C LEU A 109 7.29 -12.21 1.86
N GLY A 110 6.71 -12.24 0.64
CA GLY A 110 7.41 -11.90 -0.59
C GLY A 110 7.88 -10.45 -0.64
N VAL A 111 7.04 -9.50 -0.17
CA VAL A 111 7.42 -8.09 -0.04
C VAL A 111 8.58 -7.92 0.91
N ALA A 112 8.52 -8.52 2.11
CA ALA A 112 9.58 -8.46 3.10
C ALA A 112 10.92 -9.00 2.56
N TYR A 113 10.92 -10.09 1.81
CA TYR A 113 12.13 -10.61 1.16
C TYR A 113 12.64 -9.69 0.03
N ASN A 114 11.73 -9.13 -0.80
CA ASN A 114 12.12 -8.22 -1.89
C ASN A 114 12.78 -6.93 -1.36
N GLU A 115 12.28 -6.36 -0.29
CA GLU A 115 12.86 -5.17 0.37
C GLU A 115 14.28 -5.43 0.88
N ARG A 116 14.61 -6.67 1.17
CA ARG A 116 15.94 -7.11 1.60
C ARG A 116 16.85 -7.52 0.45
N GLY A 117 16.35 -7.48 -0.79
CA GLY A 117 17.08 -7.94 -1.97
C GLY A 117 17.14 -9.46 -2.11
N GLU A 118 16.42 -10.21 -1.29
CA GLU A 118 16.30 -11.67 -1.34
C GLU A 118 15.30 -12.07 -2.45
N LEU A 119 15.71 -11.79 -3.72
CA LEU A 119 14.80 -11.84 -4.87
C LEU A 119 14.30 -13.24 -5.20
N ASN A 120 15.09 -14.29 -4.92
CA ASN A 120 14.66 -15.68 -5.20
C ASN A 120 13.60 -16.12 -4.20
N GLU A 121 13.78 -15.78 -2.93
CA GLU A 121 12.81 -16.04 -1.86
C GLU A 121 11.51 -15.29 -2.13
N ALA A 122 11.58 -14.00 -2.49
CA ALA A 122 10.42 -13.20 -2.84
C ALA A 122 9.64 -13.80 -4.02
N LEU A 123 10.35 -14.22 -5.09
CA LEU A 123 9.76 -14.87 -6.27
C LEU A 123 8.94 -16.09 -5.87
N VAL A 124 9.53 -16.97 -5.03
CA VAL A 124 8.83 -18.19 -4.56
C VAL A 124 7.57 -17.83 -3.78
N GLN A 125 7.62 -16.79 -2.93
CA GLN A 125 6.44 -16.43 -2.13
C GLN A 125 5.34 -15.81 -3.00
N TYR A 126 5.66 -14.91 -3.95
CA TYR A 126 4.66 -14.38 -4.88
C TYR A 126 4.02 -15.47 -5.75
N GLN A 127 4.80 -16.45 -6.22
CA GLN A 127 4.24 -17.60 -6.95
C GLN A 127 3.28 -18.42 -6.09
N LYS A 128 3.57 -18.62 -4.79
CA LYS A 128 2.64 -19.29 -3.87
C LYS A 128 1.37 -18.47 -3.65
N ALA A 129 1.49 -17.15 -3.47
CA ALA A 129 0.33 -16.26 -3.36
C ALA A 129 -0.56 -16.38 -4.61
N LEU A 130 0.02 -16.38 -5.81
CA LEU A 130 -0.69 -16.51 -7.08
C LEU A 130 -1.27 -17.91 -7.32
N LYS A 131 -0.68 -18.97 -6.76
CA LYS A 131 -1.27 -20.31 -6.78
C LYS A 131 -2.57 -20.37 -5.97
N ILE A 132 -2.67 -19.61 -4.88
CA ILE A 132 -3.86 -19.54 -4.04
C ILE A 132 -4.87 -18.55 -4.61
N ASN A 133 -4.42 -17.35 -5.00
CA ASN A 133 -5.25 -16.32 -5.62
C ASN A 133 -4.64 -15.91 -6.99
N PRO A 134 -5.07 -16.54 -8.10
CA PRO A 134 -4.57 -16.20 -9.44
C PRO A 134 -4.89 -14.78 -9.90
N ASN A 135 -5.82 -14.09 -9.24
CA ASN A 135 -6.21 -12.73 -9.58
C ASN A 135 -5.57 -11.66 -8.67
N TYR A 136 -4.48 -12.00 -8.00
CA TYR A 136 -3.78 -11.06 -7.10
C TYR A 136 -2.91 -10.11 -7.92
N ILE A 137 -3.46 -8.95 -8.27
CA ILE A 137 -2.85 -7.95 -9.18
C ILE A 137 -1.47 -7.51 -8.68
N GLU A 138 -1.38 -7.17 -7.39
CA GLU A 138 -0.13 -6.71 -6.79
C GLU A 138 0.96 -7.78 -6.80
N ALA A 139 0.59 -9.05 -6.66
CA ALA A 139 1.53 -10.17 -6.74
C ALA A 139 2.06 -10.36 -8.16
N HIS A 140 1.20 -10.27 -9.20
CA HIS A 140 1.64 -10.25 -10.59
C HIS A 140 2.57 -9.07 -10.87
N ASN A 141 2.19 -7.87 -10.44
CA ASN A 141 3.04 -6.69 -10.62
C ASN A 141 4.42 -6.87 -9.96
N ASN A 142 4.46 -7.34 -8.71
CA ASN A 142 5.71 -7.49 -7.97
C ASN A 142 6.57 -8.62 -8.54
N LEU A 143 5.96 -9.70 -9.02
CA LEU A 143 6.64 -10.77 -9.73
C LEU A 143 7.26 -10.25 -11.04
N GLY A 144 6.53 -9.42 -11.79
CA GLY A 144 7.05 -8.72 -12.97
C GLY A 144 8.27 -7.85 -12.64
N VAL A 145 8.23 -7.09 -11.54
CA VAL A 145 9.38 -6.30 -11.06
C VAL A 145 10.59 -7.18 -10.75
N ILE A 146 10.39 -8.36 -10.13
CA ILE A 146 11.50 -9.28 -9.87
C ILE A 146 12.08 -9.83 -11.17
N TYR A 147 11.23 -10.22 -12.13
CA TYR A 147 11.72 -10.68 -13.44
C TYR A 147 12.49 -9.58 -14.17
N LEU A 148 12.02 -8.33 -14.09
CA LEU A 148 12.75 -7.19 -14.66
C LEU A 148 14.13 -7.00 -14.02
N LYS A 149 14.25 -7.08 -12.68
CA LYS A 149 15.54 -7.03 -11.97
C LYS A 149 16.47 -8.19 -12.35
N LYS A 150 15.92 -9.31 -12.83
CA LYS A 150 16.65 -10.48 -13.31
C LYS A 150 16.88 -10.44 -14.84
N GLU A 151 16.60 -9.32 -15.50
CA GLU A 151 16.72 -9.11 -16.95
C GLU A 151 15.85 -10.06 -17.80
N LYS A 152 14.83 -10.64 -17.21
CA LYS A 152 13.86 -11.54 -17.84
C LYS A 152 12.66 -10.73 -18.35
N LEU A 153 12.89 -10.01 -19.48
CA LEU A 153 11.93 -9.04 -19.99
C LEU A 153 10.61 -9.67 -20.44
N ASP A 154 10.64 -10.87 -21.04
CA ASP A 154 9.43 -11.53 -21.55
C ASP A 154 8.56 -12.06 -20.41
N GLU A 155 9.19 -12.63 -19.39
CA GLU A 155 8.47 -13.07 -18.19
C GLU A 155 7.88 -11.86 -17.43
N ALA A 156 8.63 -10.74 -17.32
CA ALA A 156 8.12 -9.51 -16.72
C ALA A 156 6.90 -8.97 -17.48
N LEU A 157 6.99 -8.92 -18.82
CA LEU A 157 5.88 -8.49 -19.69
C LEU A 157 4.64 -9.36 -19.48
N SER A 158 4.82 -10.70 -19.46
CA SER A 158 3.73 -11.64 -19.23
C SER A 158 3.01 -11.38 -17.88
N GLU A 159 3.77 -11.13 -16.81
CA GLU A 159 3.15 -10.90 -15.51
C GLU A 159 2.42 -9.53 -15.45
N TYR A 160 2.96 -8.48 -16.07
CA TYR A 160 2.26 -7.19 -16.17
C TYR A 160 1.00 -7.28 -17.04
N GLN A 161 1.04 -8.07 -18.13
CA GLN A 161 -0.14 -8.33 -18.96
C GLN A 161 -1.25 -9.06 -18.20
N LYS A 162 -0.90 -10.02 -17.34
CA LYS A 162 -1.88 -10.67 -16.44
C LYS A 162 -2.50 -9.64 -15.49
N ALA A 163 -1.68 -8.76 -14.88
CA ALA A 163 -2.17 -7.72 -13.98
C ALA A 163 -3.19 -6.80 -14.67
N ILE A 164 -2.90 -6.31 -15.90
CA ILE A 164 -3.86 -5.46 -16.64
C ILE A 164 -5.01 -6.27 -17.23
N GLY A 165 -4.87 -7.56 -17.47
CA GLY A 165 -5.96 -8.45 -17.86
C GLY A 165 -7.00 -8.60 -16.74
N ILE A 166 -6.56 -8.61 -15.48
CA ILE A 166 -7.42 -8.65 -14.30
C ILE A 166 -8.03 -7.26 -14.04
N LYS A 167 -7.21 -6.21 -14.13
CA LYS A 167 -7.61 -4.81 -13.91
C LYS A 167 -7.14 -3.94 -15.07
N PRO A 168 -7.99 -3.73 -16.11
CA PRO A 168 -7.62 -2.96 -17.31
C PRO A 168 -7.28 -1.48 -17.04
N ASP A 169 -7.77 -0.91 -15.94
CA ASP A 169 -7.50 0.45 -15.47
C ASP A 169 -6.33 0.53 -14.45
N TYR A 170 -5.39 -0.43 -14.51
CA TYR A 170 -4.21 -0.43 -13.66
C TYR A 170 -3.07 0.38 -14.30
N ALA A 171 -3.05 1.70 -14.07
CA ALA A 171 -2.09 2.64 -14.65
C ALA A 171 -0.62 2.19 -14.50
N LYS A 172 -0.25 1.68 -13.30
CA LYS A 172 1.10 1.19 -13.03
C LYS A 172 1.48 -0.03 -13.90
N GLY A 173 0.52 -0.89 -14.20
CA GLY A 173 0.73 -2.04 -15.10
C GLY A 173 1.06 -1.57 -16.51
N HIS A 174 0.31 -0.63 -17.06
CA HIS A 174 0.56 -0.04 -18.38
C HIS A 174 1.90 0.69 -18.43
N TYR A 175 2.25 1.45 -17.40
CA TYR A 175 3.57 2.10 -17.29
C TYR A 175 4.71 1.05 -17.30
N ASN A 176 4.59 -0.03 -16.54
CA ASN A 176 5.59 -1.08 -16.49
C ASN A 176 5.75 -1.80 -17.84
N ILE A 177 4.64 -2.05 -18.54
CA ILE A 177 4.65 -2.59 -19.92
C ILE A 177 5.40 -1.64 -20.86
N GLY A 178 5.10 -0.34 -20.80
CA GLY A 178 5.80 0.68 -21.57
C GLY A 178 7.31 0.68 -21.30
N SER A 179 7.70 0.50 -20.03
CA SER A 179 9.12 0.40 -19.64
C SER A 179 9.81 -0.85 -20.23
N ILE A 180 9.10 -1.97 -20.35
CA ILE A 180 9.62 -3.17 -21.04
C ILE A 180 9.81 -2.90 -22.53
N PHE A 181 8.81 -2.31 -23.20
CA PHE A 181 8.92 -1.99 -24.62
C PHE A 181 10.03 -0.98 -24.90
N TRP A 182 10.22 0.00 -24.02
CA TRP A 182 11.36 0.92 -24.07
C TRP A 182 12.69 0.18 -24.03
N GLN A 183 12.87 -0.76 -23.09
CA GLN A 183 14.11 -1.55 -23.00
C GLN A 183 14.33 -2.42 -24.23
N LYS A 184 13.24 -2.94 -24.85
CA LYS A 184 13.27 -3.69 -26.11
C LYS A 184 13.47 -2.79 -27.33
N LYS A 185 13.58 -1.48 -27.17
CA LYS A 185 13.69 -0.46 -28.24
C LYS A 185 12.46 -0.39 -29.15
N ASN A 186 11.32 -0.86 -28.67
CA ASN A 186 10.03 -0.76 -29.35
C ASN A 186 9.36 0.55 -28.93
N LEU A 187 9.78 1.64 -29.58
CA LEU A 187 9.45 2.99 -29.13
C LEU A 187 7.97 3.32 -29.24
N GLU A 188 7.31 2.86 -30.29
CA GLU A 188 5.88 3.10 -30.54
C GLU A 188 5.01 2.43 -29.47
N GLU A 189 5.26 1.17 -29.16
CA GLU A 189 4.53 0.41 -28.14
C GLU A 189 4.82 0.97 -26.73
N ALA A 190 6.02 1.46 -26.50
CA ALA A 190 6.37 2.14 -25.25
C ALA A 190 5.52 3.41 -25.06
N ILE A 191 5.47 4.28 -26.08
CA ILE A 191 4.68 5.51 -26.07
C ILE A 191 3.20 5.19 -25.85
N ALA A 192 2.63 4.25 -26.62
CA ALA A 192 1.23 3.86 -26.48
C ALA A 192 0.90 3.37 -25.06
N SER A 193 1.80 2.57 -24.47
CA SER A 193 1.62 2.07 -23.11
C SER A 193 1.70 3.17 -22.05
N PHE A 194 2.64 4.11 -22.17
CA PHE A 194 2.74 5.26 -21.27
C PHE A 194 1.54 6.21 -21.42
N GLN A 195 1.05 6.43 -22.66
CA GLN A 195 -0.17 7.20 -22.90
C GLN A 195 -1.37 6.54 -22.22
N ARG A 196 -1.50 5.21 -22.34
CA ARG A 196 -2.57 4.48 -21.66
C ARG A 196 -2.50 4.65 -20.14
N ALA A 197 -1.30 4.64 -19.57
CA ALA A 197 -1.14 4.92 -18.14
C ALA A 197 -1.64 6.33 -17.76
N LEU A 198 -1.42 7.35 -18.61
CA LEU A 198 -1.90 8.72 -18.40
C LEU A 198 -3.40 8.90 -18.64
N GLU A 199 -4.00 8.14 -19.55
CA GLU A 199 -5.47 8.13 -19.71
C GLU A 199 -6.17 7.68 -18.42
N ILE A 200 -5.55 6.72 -17.69
CA ILE A 200 -6.07 6.21 -16.42
C ILE A 200 -5.71 7.15 -15.26
N HIS A 201 -4.47 7.62 -15.22
CA HIS A 201 -3.95 8.50 -14.17
C HIS A 201 -3.26 9.73 -14.77
N PRO A 202 -3.99 10.82 -15.07
CA PRO A 202 -3.48 11.98 -15.83
C PRO A 202 -2.28 12.70 -15.20
N ASN A 203 -2.06 12.56 -13.90
CA ASN A 203 -0.94 13.17 -13.19
C ASN A 203 0.16 12.15 -12.81
N TYR A 204 0.26 11.02 -13.55
CA TYR A 204 1.29 10.01 -13.29
C TYR A 204 2.67 10.54 -13.73
N ALA A 205 3.41 11.08 -12.79
CA ALA A 205 4.62 11.84 -13.05
C ALA A 205 5.68 11.03 -13.79
N GLU A 206 5.87 9.75 -13.42
CA GLU A 206 6.83 8.85 -14.07
C GLU A 206 6.44 8.55 -15.52
N ALA A 207 5.14 8.42 -15.82
CA ALA A 207 4.68 8.20 -17.19
C ALA A 207 4.88 9.46 -18.05
N HIS A 208 4.66 10.65 -17.50
CA HIS A 208 5.00 11.89 -18.18
C HIS A 208 6.50 11.98 -18.47
N TYR A 209 7.37 11.67 -17.51
CA TYR A 209 8.82 11.71 -17.73
C TYR A 209 9.25 10.68 -18.78
N ALA A 210 8.71 9.48 -18.73
CA ALA A 210 9.00 8.44 -19.73
C ALA A 210 8.56 8.87 -21.14
N LEU A 211 7.39 9.49 -21.30
CA LEU A 211 6.95 10.06 -22.57
C LEU A 211 7.84 11.22 -23.03
N ALA A 212 8.28 12.08 -22.12
CA ALA A 212 9.20 13.14 -22.48
C ALA A 212 10.46 12.58 -23.13
N VAL A 213 11.05 11.56 -22.50
CA VAL A 213 12.26 10.89 -23.05
C VAL A 213 11.94 10.20 -24.38
N ALA A 214 10.82 9.50 -24.49
CA ALA A 214 10.43 8.80 -25.70
C ALA A 214 10.18 9.74 -26.88
N TYR A 215 9.50 10.85 -26.67
CA TYR A 215 9.28 11.86 -27.71
C TYR A 215 10.58 12.60 -28.10
N TYR A 216 11.50 12.77 -27.15
CA TYR A 216 12.83 13.32 -27.49
C TYR A 216 13.57 12.39 -28.46
N GLU A 217 13.57 11.08 -28.22
CA GLU A 217 14.19 10.10 -29.15
C GLU A 217 13.52 10.11 -30.54
N LYS A 218 12.23 10.38 -30.59
CA LYS A 218 11.48 10.57 -31.86
C LYS A 218 11.72 11.93 -32.51
N GLN A 219 12.50 12.83 -31.88
CA GLN A 219 12.70 14.21 -32.30
C GLN A 219 11.40 15.05 -32.29
N GLU A 220 10.37 14.61 -31.57
CA GLU A 220 9.12 15.33 -31.35
C GLU A 220 9.28 16.29 -30.15
N PHE A 221 10.19 17.25 -30.27
CA PHE A 221 10.66 18.07 -29.16
C PHE A 221 9.57 18.87 -28.46
N LYS A 222 8.54 19.33 -29.19
CA LYS A 222 7.41 20.03 -28.58
C LYS A 222 6.66 19.17 -27.56
N LEU A 223 6.39 17.91 -27.90
CA LEU A 223 5.75 16.95 -27.01
C LEU A 223 6.69 16.56 -25.86
N ALA A 224 7.98 16.38 -26.14
CA ALA A 224 8.98 16.10 -25.11
C ALA A 224 9.02 17.22 -24.04
N ILE A 225 8.99 18.49 -24.43
CA ILE A 225 8.92 19.64 -23.52
C ILE A 225 7.64 19.63 -22.71
N GLN A 226 6.50 19.46 -23.38
CA GLN A 226 5.17 19.44 -22.72
C GLN A 226 5.13 18.38 -21.62
N HIS A 227 5.58 17.18 -21.92
CA HIS A 227 5.58 16.07 -20.96
C HIS A 227 6.63 16.24 -19.85
N ALA A 228 7.82 16.81 -20.16
CA ALA A 228 8.82 17.14 -19.13
C ALA A 228 8.28 18.18 -18.12
N ASP A 229 7.63 19.23 -18.64
CA ASP A 229 7.06 20.27 -17.80
C ASP A 229 5.91 19.70 -16.92
N GLN A 230 5.11 18.78 -17.47
CA GLN A 230 4.03 18.13 -16.73
C GLN A 230 4.59 17.16 -15.65
N ALA A 231 5.67 16.42 -15.95
CA ALA A 231 6.34 15.58 -14.96
C ALA A 231 6.84 16.42 -13.77
N GLY A 232 7.45 17.57 -14.05
CA GLY A 232 7.89 18.52 -13.02
C GLY A 232 6.73 19.04 -12.16
N LYS A 233 5.60 19.42 -12.77
CA LYS A 233 4.39 19.86 -12.06
C LYS A 233 3.79 18.75 -11.20
N SER A 234 3.94 17.50 -11.62
CA SER A 234 3.44 16.32 -10.92
C SER A 234 4.41 15.78 -9.84
N GLY A 235 5.50 16.50 -9.54
CA GLY A 235 6.36 16.24 -8.39
C GLY A 235 7.67 15.49 -8.67
N ILE A 236 7.98 15.16 -9.93
CA ILE A 236 9.30 14.59 -10.29
C ILE A 236 10.32 15.73 -10.53
N ILE A 237 11.51 15.56 -9.94
CA ILE A 237 12.67 16.36 -10.29
C ILE A 237 13.19 15.84 -11.63
N VAL A 238 12.87 16.57 -12.71
CA VAL A 238 13.37 16.25 -14.06
C VAL A 238 14.89 16.50 -14.10
N ASP A 239 15.64 15.55 -14.65
CA ASP A 239 17.10 15.66 -14.77
C ASP A 239 17.51 17.01 -15.43
N PRO A 240 18.29 17.86 -14.74
CA PRO A 240 18.75 19.12 -15.30
C PRO A 240 19.46 18.97 -16.64
N LYS A 241 20.24 17.90 -16.85
CA LYS A 241 20.92 17.63 -18.13
C LYS A 241 19.93 17.35 -19.25
N TYR A 242 18.81 16.71 -18.93
CA TYR A 242 17.75 16.48 -19.90
C TYR A 242 17.05 17.80 -20.26
N LEU A 243 16.78 18.67 -19.27
CA LEU A 243 16.22 20.00 -19.51
C LEU A 243 17.14 20.88 -20.37
N GLU A 244 18.47 20.81 -20.16
CA GLU A 244 19.46 21.50 -21.01
C GLU A 244 19.39 21.06 -22.48
N ARG A 245 19.19 19.75 -22.73
CA ARG A 245 19.02 19.22 -24.10
C ARG A 245 17.76 19.74 -24.78
N LEU A 246 16.72 20.06 -24.01
CA LEU A 246 15.46 20.60 -24.53
C LEU A 246 15.50 22.11 -24.77
N LYS A 247 16.45 22.86 -24.20
CA LYS A 247 16.55 24.33 -24.33
C LYS A 247 16.52 24.84 -25.77
N PRO A 248 17.24 24.23 -26.73
CA PRO A 248 17.26 24.73 -28.13
C PRO A 248 15.88 24.63 -28.81
N TYR A 249 14.94 23.88 -28.26
CA TYR A 249 13.64 23.59 -28.85
C TYR A 249 12.48 24.26 -28.10
N ARG A 250 12.75 25.03 -27.02
CA ARG A 250 11.77 25.81 -26.25
C ARG A 250 11.35 27.10 -26.92
#